data_e9ce5506fdbe45736f9fff2b21683c02
#
_entry.id   e9ce5506fdbe45736f9fff2b21683c02
#
_cell.length_a   1.000
_cell.length_b   1.000
_cell.length_c   1.000
_cell.angle_alpha   90.00
_cell.angle_beta   90.00
_cell.angle_gamma   90.00
#
_symmetry.space_group_name_H-M   'P 1'
#
loop_
_entity.id
_entity.type
_entity.pdbx_description
1 polymer ?
#
loop_
_entity_poly.entity_id
_entity_poly.type
_entity_poly.pdbx_seq_one_letter_code
_entity_poly.pdbx_strand_id
1 'polypeptide(L)'
;QLAAALRGEGLLVANEYVAARAGVLKSNLERMGVTNALVLNESTARVAAAFPAFFDKVLVDAPCSGEGMFRKEPEALRQHSAALVAQCAALGASILDDAAAALRPGGLLCYSTCTFAPEEDEAQVGAFLARHPEFTVLPAPTNAGAPGEAARCGAHPFAAEHTRRIYPCHGGEGHFMALLQKRGDGAPPEAEQARPRAARGQRGAKRGRDMRACRPVQGGNGISRAEARAEGEAFLREYFPGAAQLPLECRGTELFVLPREGCGPAEGLRVVQAGVCAGSAARGRFVPAHHLFMAYGAQCANAERLTLADPRTAAWLRGEAIPAETAAPGWAAVLADGFPLGFGKQSGGVVKNHYPKGLRNLK
;
A
#
# COMPACT_ATOMS: atom_id res chain seq x y z
N GLN A 1 4.99 7.03 2.77
CA GLN A 1 5.47 8.23 2.07
C GLN A 1 4.58 8.55 0.86
N LEU A 2 4.38 7.64 -0.13
CA LEU A 2 3.52 7.88 -1.29
C LEU A 2 2.08 8.23 -0.90
N ALA A 3 1.48 7.50 0.05
CA ALA A 3 0.15 7.80 0.57
C ALA A 3 0.06 9.20 1.18
N ALA A 4 1.08 9.61 1.95
CA ALA A 4 1.16 10.95 2.52
C ALA A 4 1.28 12.04 1.43
N ALA A 5 2.05 11.76 0.37
CA ALA A 5 2.18 12.68 -0.76
C ALA A 5 0.88 12.84 -1.55
N LEU A 6 0.06 11.79 -1.64
CA LEU A 6 -1.25 11.82 -2.27
C LEU A 6 -2.31 12.58 -1.44
N ARG A 7 -2.09 12.78 -0.14
CA ARG A 7 -3.01 13.51 0.78
C ARG A 7 -4.45 12.99 0.76
N GLY A 8 -4.63 11.68 0.52
CA GLY A 8 -5.93 11.04 0.44
C GLY A 8 -6.62 11.18 -0.92
N GLU A 9 -5.99 11.81 -1.91
CA GLU A 9 -6.49 11.96 -3.28
C GLU A 9 -5.97 10.84 -4.18
N GLY A 10 -6.71 10.54 -5.26
CA GLY A 10 -6.37 9.49 -6.22
C GLY A 10 -6.38 8.09 -5.59
N LEU A 11 -5.68 7.16 -6.25
CA LEU A 11 -5.59 5.76 -5.84
C LEU A 11 -4.13 5.33 -5.71
N LEU A 12 -3.74 4.79 -4.56
CA LEU A 12 -2.47 4.09 -4.35
C LEU A 12 -2.67 2.59 -4.54
N VAL A 13 -2.17 2.02 -5.62
CA VAL A 13 -2.08 0.55 -5.77
C VAL A 13 -0.73 0.09 -5.25
N ALA A 14 -0.73 -0.69 -4.18
CA ALA A 14 0.46 -1.24 -3.55
C ALA A 14 0.47 -2.76 -3.74
N ASN A 15 1.46 -3.27 -4.48
CA ASN A 15 1.56 -4.69 -4.79
C ASN A 15 2.78 -5.33 -4.14
N GLU A 16 2.61 -6.52 -3.59
CA GLU A 16 3.68 -7.36 -3.06
C GLU A 16 3.44 -8.82 -3.44
N TYR A 17 4.43 -9.44 -4.07
CA TYR A 17 4.33 -10.80 -4.57
C TYR A 17 4.29 -11.84 -3.45
N VAL A 18 5.08 -11.65 -2.39
CA VAL A 18 5.17 -12.57 -1.25
C VAL A 18 4.01 -12.33 -0.28
N ALA A 19 3.12 -13.31 -0.11
CA ALA A 19 1.89 -13.18 0.67
C ALA A 19 2.11 -12.72 2.12
N ALA A 20 3.17 -13.21 2.80
CA ALA A 20 3.51 -12.79 4.16
C ALA A 20 3.87 -11.29 4.21
N ARG A 21 4.65 -10.80 3.24
CA ARG A 21 5.04 -9.39 3.13
C ARG A 21 3.85 -8.50 2.73
N ALA A 22 2.93 -9.00 1.88
CA ALA A 22 1.69 -8.29 1.56
C ALA A 22 0.82 -8.06 2.81
N GLY A 23 0.83 -9.01 3.76
CA GLY A 23 0.21 -8.82 5.08
C GLY A 23 0.86 -7.71 5.91
N VAL A 24 2.19 -7.61 5.87
CA VAL A 24 2.95 -6.53 6.54
C VAL A 24 2.65 -5.18 5.88
N LEU A 25 2.65 -5.12 4.54
CA LEU A 25 2.29 -3.93 3.78
C LEU A 25 0.90 -3.41 4.14
N LYS A 26 -0.10 -4.32 4.16
CA LYS A 26 -1.46 -4.02 4.64
C LYS A 26 -1.44 -3.41 6.04
N SER A 27 -0.78 -4.08 7.00
CA SER A 27 -0.73 -3.63 8.41
C SER A 27 -0.09 -2.24 8.55
N ASN A 28 0.92 -1.93 7.74
CA ASN A 28 1.55 -0.61 7.72
C ASN A 28 0.60 0.48 7.20
N LEU A 29 -0.16 0.21 6.13
CA LEU A 29 -1.15 1.14 5.60
C LEU A 29 -2.30 1.35 6.59
N GLU A 30 -2.77 0.28 7.26
CA GLU A 30 -3.79 0.37 8.31
C GLU A 30 -3.32 1.23 9.49
N ARG A 31 -2.10 0.98 9.98
CA ARG A 31 -1.50 1.73 11.09
C ARG A 31 -1.32 3.21 10.77
N MET A 32 -1.05 3.55 9.52
CA MET A 32 -0.89 4.93 9.05
C MET A 32 -2.22 5.59 8.65
N GLY A 33 -3.35 4.87 8.76
CA GLY A 33 -4.68 5.40 8.45
C GLY A 33 -4.87 5.76 6.98
N VAL A 34 -4.22 5.04 6.07
CA VAL A 34 -4.31 5.31 4.62
C VAL A 34 -5.70 4.95 4.10
N THR A 35 -6.40 5.90 3.49
CA THR A 35 -7.80 5.75 3.06
C THR A 35 -7.95 5.31 1.61
N ASN A 36 -7.01 5.64 0.74
CA ASN A 36 -7.08 5.54 -0.70
C ASN A 36 -6.14 4.47 -1.28
N ALA A 37 -5.94 3.35 -0.57
CA ALA A 37 -5.06 2.28 -1.01
C ALA A 37 -5.82 1.03 -1.46
N LEU A 38 -5.29 0.39 -2.50
CA LEU A 38 -5.57 -0.98 -2.92
C LEU A 38 -4.31 -1.82 -2.72
N VAL A 39 -4.37 -2.82 -1.88
CA VAL A 39 -3.26 -3.75 -1.61
C VAL A 39 -3.48 -5.03 -2.38
N LEU A 40 -2.52 -5.40 -3.21
CA LEU A 40 -2.53 -6.60 -4.04
C LEU A 40 -1.44 -7.59 -3.61
N ASN A 41 -1.70 -8.87 -3.83
CA ASN A 41 -0.71 -9.94 -3.73
C ASN A 41 -0.61 -10.67 -5.06
N GLU A 42 0.03 -10.04 -6.05
CA GLU A 42 0.06 -10.51 -7.44
C GLU A 42 1.45 -10.42 -8.05
N SER A 43 1.66 -11.10 -9.19
CA SER A 43 2.79 -10.83 -10.06
C SER A 43 2.59 -9.49 -10.78
N THR A 44 3.68 -8.80 -11.11
CA THR A 44 3.65 -7.54 -11.86
C THR A 44 2.99 -7.69 -13.22
N ALA A 45 3.18 -8.82 -13.90
CA ALA A 45 2.52 -9.15 -15.17
C ALA A 45 0.98 -9.16 -15.04
N ARG A 46 0.42 -9.71 -13.95
CA ARG A 46 -1.03 -9.70 -13.73
C ARG A 46 -1.54 -8.31 -13.39
N VAL A 47 -0.76 -7.54 -12.64
CA VAL A 47 -1.09 -6.13 -12.36
C VAL A 47 -1.10 -5.33 -13.68
N ALA A 48 -0.06 -5.45 -14.51
CA ALA A 48 0.02 -4.77 -15.79
C ALA A 48 -1.12 -5.15 -16.75
N ALA A 49 -1.49 -6.44 -16.78
CA ALA A 49 -2.61 -6.91 -17.58
C ALA A 49 -3.98 -6.37 -17.12
N ALA A 50 -4.16 -6.14 -15.83
CA ALA A 50 -5.38 -5.57 -15.26
C ALA A 50 -5.43 -4.04 -15.37
N PHE A 51 -4.27 -3.37 -15.34
CA PHE A 51 -4.12 -1.92 -15.35
C PHE A 51 -3.31 -1.41 -16.56
N PRO A 52 -3.66 -1.73 -17.82
CA PRO A 52 -2.88 -1.30 -18.98
C PRO A 52 -2.97 0.22 -19.14
N ALA A 53 -1.82 0.89 -19.26
CA ALA A 53 -1.70 2.35 -19.42
C ALA A 53 -2.55 3.16 -18.41
N PHE A 54 -2.64 2.68 -17.18
CA PHE A 54 -3.54 3.22 -16.16
C PHE A 54 -2.86 4.22 -15.22
N PHE A 55 -1.61 3.95 -14.79
CA PHE A 55 -0.97 4.71 -13.73
C PHE A 55 -0.32 5.99 -14.25
N ASP A 56 -0.49 7.08 -13.51
CA ASP A 56 0.24 8.34 -13.71
C ASP A 56 1.70 8.21 -13.32
N LYS A 57 1.96 7.46 -12.24
CA LYS A 57 3.28 7.25 -11.67
C LYS A 57 3.41 5.81 -11.19
N VAL A 58 4.55 5.21 -11.46
CA VAL A 58 4.92 3.88 -10.98
C VAL A 58 6.24 3.97 -10.23
N LEU A 59 6.31 3.39 -9.03
CA LEU A 59 7.54 3.16 -8.30
C LEU A 59 7.84 1.67 -8.31
N VAL A 60 8.99 1.30 -8.83
CA VAL A 60 9.55 -0.05 -8.78
C VAL A 60 10.68 -0.05 -7.76
N ASP A 61 10.43 -0.65 -6.59
CA ASP A 61 11.46 -1.04 -5.62
C ASP A 61 11.82 -2.49 -5.96
N ALA A 62 12.85 -2.65 -6.79
CA ALA A 62 13.13 -3.92 -7.44
C ALA A 62 13.75 -4.95 -6.48
N PRO A 63 13.37 -6.24 -6.60
CA PRO A 63 14.13 -7.30 -5.97
C PRO A 63 15.57 -7.27 -6.51
N CYS A 64 16.54 -7.18 -5.62
CA CYS A 64 17.94 -7.02 -5.97
C CYS A 64 18.85 -7.86 -5.09
N SER A 65 20.14 -7.97 -5.46
CA SER A 65 21.15 -8.73 -4.72
C SER A 65 21.47 -8.15 -3.32
N GLY A 66 21.05 -6.91 -3.06
CA GLY A 66 20.98 -6.35 -1.70
C GLY A 66 22.32 -5.98 -1.06
N GLU A 67 23.34 -5.62 -1.83
CA GLU A 67 24.65 -5.24 -1.30
C GLU A 67 24.59 -4.09 -0.30
N GLY A 68 23.66 -3.15 -0.48
CA GLY A 68 23.41 -2.06 0.46
C GLY A 68 22.87 -2.54 1.82
N MET A 69 22.42 -3.79 1.92
CA MET A 69 21.89 -4.35 3.17
C MET A 69 22.92 -5.13 4.00
N PHE A 70 24.14 -5.33 3.49
CA PHE A 70 25.16 -6.18 4.16
C PHE A 70 25.47 -5.79 5.59
N ARG A 71 25.41 -4.48 5.90
CA ARG A 71 25.64 -3.98 7.27
C ARG A 71 24.49 -4.29 8.22
N LYS A 72 23.27 -4.38 7.72
CA LYS A 72 22.05 -4.59 8.52
C LYS A 72 21.61 -6.05 8.59
N GLU A 73 21.84 -6.77 7.50
CA GLU A 73 21.36 -8.14 7.31
C GLU A 73 22.53 -9.06 6.96
N PRO A 74 23.18 -9.70 7.95
CA PRO A 74 24.29 -10.65 7.67
C PRO A 74 23.92 -11.78 6.72
N GLU A 75 22.64 -12.13 6.64
CA GLU A 75 22.13 -13.15 5.71
C GLU A 75 22.23 -12.70 4.25
N ALA A 76 22.01 -11.42 3.95
CA ALA A 76 22.17 -10.87 2.61
C ALA A 76 23.61 -11.05 2.10
N LEU A 77 24.61 -10.85 2.97
CA LEU A 77 26.02 -11.08 2.64
C LEU A 77 26.31 -12.56 2.35
N ARG A 78 25.71 -13.50 3.13
CA ARG A 78 25.91 -14.95 2.93
C ARG A 78 25.29 -15.47 1.63
N GLN A 79 24.17 -14.91 1.22
CA GLN A 79 23.44 -15.32 0.03
C GLN A 79 23.95 -14.66 -1.25
N HIS A 80 24.74 -13.60 -1.13
CA HIS A 80 25.23 -12.84 -2.30
C HIS A 80 26.14 -13.72 -3.19
N SER A 81 25.87 -13.67 -4.50
CA SER A 81 26.64 -14.38 -5.53
C SER A 81 26.39 -13.74 -6.90
N ALA A 82 27.32 -13.96 -7.84
CA ALA A 82 27.12 -13.53 -9.23
C ALA A 82 25.84 -14.14 -9.86
N ALA A 83 25.48 -15.35 -9.48
CA ALA A 83 24.25 -16.01 -9.92
C ALA A 83 23.00 -15.28 -9.40
N LEU A 84 23.01 -14.81 -8.15
CA LEU A 84 21.92 -14.02 -7.57
C LEU A 84 21.80 -12.68 -8.29
N VAL A 85 22.91 -11.98 -8.54
CA VAL A 85 22.92 -10.72 -9.30
C VAL A 85 22.27 -10.91 -10.69
N ALA A 86 22.69 -11.96 -11.44
CA ALA A 86 22.12 -12.23 -12.75
C ALA A 86 20.61 -12.58 -12.69
N GLN A 87 20.19 -13.32 -11.69
CA GLN A 87 18.79 -13.66 -11.46
C GLN A 87 17.95 -12.41 -11.13
N CYS A 88 18.45 -11.55 -10.25
CA CYS A 88 17.77 -10.30 -9.87
C CYS A 88 17.70 -9.34 -11.06
N ALA A 89 18.77 -9.21 -11.85
CA ALA A 89 18.78 -8.40 -13.06
C ALA A 89 17.74 -8.88 -14.09
N ALA A 90 17.64 -10.19 -14.32
CA ALA A 90 16.63 -10.75 -15.23
C ALA A 90 15.19 -10.51 -14.73
N LEU A 91 14.96 -10.67 -13.43
CA LEU A 91 13.65 -10.39 -12.83
C LEU A 91 13.33 -8.88 -12.88
N GLY A 92 14.29 -8.02 -12.57
CA GLY A 92 14.16 -6.57 -12.67
C GLY A 92 13.78 -6.11 -14.07
N ALA A 93 14.37 -6.73 -15.13
CA ALA A 93 14.02 -6.45 -16.52
C ALA A 93 12.52 -6.72 -16.78
N SER A 94 12.01 -7.87 -16.37
CA SER A 94 10.60 -8.23 -16.58
C SER A 94 9.65 -7.30 -15.81
N ILE A 95 10.02 -6.91 -14.57
CA ILE A 95 9.23 -5.98 -13.76
C ILE A 95 9.18 -4.58 -14.40
N LEU A 96 10.29 -4.12 -14.97
CA LEU A 96 10.33 -2.85 -15.69
C LEU A 96 9.46 -2.87 -16.95
N ASP A 97 9.45 -3.97 -17.71
CA ASP A 97 8.60 -4.14 -18.89
C ASP A 97 7.11 -4.13 -18.50
N ASP A 98 6.74 -4.83 -17.41
CA ASP A 98 5.38 -4.79 -16.85
C ASP A 98 4.99 -3.38 -16.38
N ALA A 99 5.90 -2.67 -15.71
CA ALA A 99 5.70 -1.30 -15.26
C ALA A 99 5.49 -0.33 -16.44
N ALA A 100 6.25 -0.51 -17.52
CA ALA A 100 6.08 0.26 -18.75
C ALA A 100 4.71 0.05 -19.40
N ALA A 101 4.20 -1.19 -19.40
CA ALA A 101 2.86 -1.51 -19.91
C ALA A 101 1.74 -0.90 -19.04
N ALA A 102 1.93 -0.87 -17.72
CA ALA A 102 0.95 -0.32 -16.79
C ALA A 102 0.96 1.22 -16.72
N LEU A 103 2.06 1.86 -17.12
CA LEU A 103 2.22 3.31 -17.10
C LEU A 103 1.58 3.95 -18.33
N ARG A 104 0.76 5.01 -18.13
CA ARG A 104 0.18 5.76 -19.23
C ARG A 104 1.23 6.59 -20.00
N PRO A 105 0.95 6.98 -21.26
CA PRO A 105 1.74 7.98 -21.94
C PRO A 105 1.87 9.28 -21.11
N GLY A 106 3.05 9.89 -21.10
CA GLY A 106 3.37 11.05 -20.26
C GLY A 106 3.64 10.74 -18.79
N GLY A 107 3.44 9.48 -18.35
CA GLY A 107 3.64 9.05 -16.96
C GLY A 107 5.10 8.97 -16.54
N LEU A 108 5.33 8.88 -15.22
CA LEU A 108 6.66 8.79 -14.61
C LEU A 108 6.89 7.41 -14.01
N LEU A 109 8.05 6.82 -14.29
CA LEU A 109 8.54 5.58 -13.70
C LEU A 109 9.78 5.88 -12.86
N CYS A 110 9.70 5.60 -11.56
CA CYS A 110 10.85 5.61 -10.66
C CYS A 110 11.31 4.17 -10.45
N TYR A 111 12.54 3.88 -10.82
CA TYR A 111 13.21 2.60 -10.58
C TYR A 111 14.20 2.75 -9.44
N SER A 112 14.20 1.82 -8.50
CA SER A 112 15.16 1.81 -7.38
C SER A 112 15.59 0.40 -7.00
N THR A 113 16.84 0.31 -6.48
CA THR A 113 17.43 -0.91 -5.92
C THR A 113 18.16 -0.57 -4.63
N CYS A 114 18.47 -1.57 -3.82
CA CYS A 114 19.37 -1.46 -2.67
C CYS A 114 20.69 -2.22 -2.93
N THR A 115 21.23 -2.19 -4.15
CA THR A 115 22.49 -2.83 -4.54
C THR A 115 23.46 -1.83 -5.16
N PHE A 116 24.68 -2.27 -5.47
CA PHE A 116 25.70 -1.52 -6.21
C PHE A 116 26.05 -2.19 -7.53
N ALA A 117 25.47 -3.36 -7.83
CA ALA A 117 25.75 -4.14 -9.03
C ALA A 117 25.30 -3.38 -10.29
N PRO A 118 26.20 -3.08 -11.25
CA PRO A 118 25.83 -2.36 -12.46
C PRO A 118 24.75 -3.05 -13.28
N GLU A 119 24.72 -4.39 -13.26
CA GLU A 119 23.78 -5.22 -13.98
C GLU A 119 22.32 -5.00 -13.53
N GLU A 120 22.16 -4.59 -12.27
CA GLU A 120 20.85 -4.30 -11.66
C GLU A 120 20.54 -2.78 -11.64
N ASP A 121 21.52 -1.94 -11.93
CA ASP A 121 21.46 -0.47 -11.84
C ASP A 121 21.55 0.18 -13.24
N GLU A 122 22.69 0.82 -13.61
CA GLU A 122 22.80 1.57 -14.85
C GLU A 122 22.68 0.66 -16.10
N ALA A 123 23.29 -0.53 -16.09
CA ALA A 123 23.17 -1.43 -17.23
C ALA A 123 21.71 -1.90 -17.42
N GLN A 124 20.96 -2.09 -16.33
CA GLN A 124 19.54 -2.42 -16.37
C GLN A 124 18.72 -1.27 -16.99
N VAL A 125 18.96 -0.04 -16.56
CA VAL A 125 18.28 1.15 -17.09
C VAL A 125 18.63 1.33 -18.58
N GLY A 126 19.90 1.20 -18.96
CA GLY A 126 20.33 1.28 -20.36
C GLY A 126 19.65 0.23 -21.23
N ALA A 127 19.63 -1.03 -20.80
CA ALA A 127 18.96 -2.12 -21.49
C ALA A 127 17.42 -1.89 -21.59
N PHE A 128 16.80 -1.35 -20.54
CA PHE A 128 15.39 -0.96 -20.58
C PHE A 128 15.12 0.13 -21.62
N LEU A 129 15.90 1.21 -21.65
CA LEU A 129 15.76 2.29 -22.63
C LEU A 129 15.95 1.81 -24.08
N ALA A 130 16.82 0.82 -24.29
CA ALA A 130 17.01 0.21 -25.61
C ALA A 130 15.79 -0.60 -26.08
N ARG A 131 15.08 -1.28 -25.15
CA ARG A 131 13.83 -2.01 -25.45
C ARG A 131 12.62 -1.10 -25.55
N HIS A 132 12.63 0.03 -24.84
CA HIS A 132 11.54 0.98 -24.71
C HIS A 132 11.95 2.39 -25.17
N PRO A 133 12.10 2.61 -26.50
CA PRO A 133 12.56 3.89 -27.04
C PRO A 133 11.58 5.05 -26.78
N GLU A 134 10.37 4.74 -26.32
CA GLU A 134 9.39 5.74 -25.86
C GLU A 134 9.72 6.34 -24.48
N PHE A 135 10.73 5.80 -23.77
CA PHE A 135 11.15 6.36 -22.48
C PHE A 135 12.40 7.23 -22.62
N THR A 136 12.53 8.19 -21.72
CA THR A 136 13.72 9.01 -21.51
C THR A 136 14.06 9.08 -20.03
N VAL A 137 15.36 9.08 -19.69
CA VAL A 137 15.81 9.33 -18.31
C VAL A 137 15.71 10.83 -18.02
N LEU A 138 15.14 11.18 -16.87
CA LEU A 138 15.08 12.55 -16.36
C LEU A 138 16.16 12.76 -15.31
N PRO A 139 16.67 13.98 -15.15
CA PRO A 139 17.51 14.32 -13.99
C PRO A 139 16.80 13.99 -12.69
N ALA A 140 17.46 13.26 -11.80
CA ALA A 140 16.91 12.95 -10.48
C ALA A 140 16.61 14.26 -9.72
N PRO A 141 15.43 14.40 -9.07
CA PRO A 141 15.02 15.65 -8.42
C PRO A 141 15.72 15.86 -7.06
N THR A 142 16.93 15.36 -6.92
CA THR A 142 17.75 15.44 -5.70
C THR A 142 19.23 15.42 -6.05
N ASN A 143 20.03 16.09 -5.21
CA ASN A 143 21.48 16.02 -5.25
C ASN A 143 22.07 15.09 -4.17
N ALA A 144 21.23 14.32 -3.47
CA ALA A 144 21.68 13.33 -2.51
C ALA A 144 22.52 12.24 -3.20
N GLY A 145 23.61 11.85 -2.59
CA GLY A 145 24.52 10.83 -3.12
C GLY A 145 25.41 11.34 -4.25
N ALA A 146 25.84 10.42 -5.10
CA ALA A 146 26.64 10.66 -6.29
C ALA A 146 25.78 10.47 -7.57
N PRO A 147 26.15 11.12 -8.70
CA PRO A 147 25.56 10.78 -9.99
C PRO A 147 25.90 9.34 -10.36
N GLY A 148 25.06 8.74 -11.22
CA GLY A 148 25.38 7.46 -11.84
C GLY A 148 26.57 7.56 -12.81
N GLU A 149 27.14 6.42 -13.14
CA GLU A 149 28.42 6.34 -13.84
C GLU A 149 28.24 5.77 -15.25
N ALA A 150 28.60 6.53 -16.27
CA ALA A 150 28.51 6.10 -17.68
C ALA A 150 29.27 4.79 -17.95
N ALA A 151 30.40 4.56 -17.28
CA ALA A 151 31.18 3.33 -17.40
C ALA A 151 30.43 2.07 -16.94
N ARG A 152 29.34 2.21 -16.19
CA ARG A 152 28.51 1.12 -15.67
C ARG A 152 27.29 0.78 -16.54
N CYS A 153 27.03 1.54 -17.62
CA CYS A 153 25.88 1.34 -18.50
C CYS A 153 25.95 0.04 -19.36
N GLY A 154 27.11 -0.61 -19.43
CA GLY A 154 27.29 -1.79 -20.27
C GLY A 154 27.16 -1.49 -21.76
N ALA A 155 26.39 -2.32 -22.48
CA ALA A 155 26.22 -2.20 -23.93
C ALA A 155 25.28 -1.06 -24.38
N HIS A 156 24.54 -0.45 -23.46
CA HIS A 156 23.50 0.53 -23.79
C HIS A 156 23.74 1.84 -23.04
N PRO A 157 24.64 2.72 -23.53
CA PRO A 157 24.94 3.98 -22.88
C PRO A 157 23.75 4.95 -22.91
N PHE A 158 23.58 5.69 -21.83
CA PHE A 158 22.59 6.76 -21.68
C PHE A 158 23.18 7.86 -20.75
N ALA A 159 22.43 8.92 -20.48
CA ALA A 159 22.83 10.00 -19.56
C ALA A 159 22.77 9.50 -18.10
N ALA A 160 23.70 8.62 -17.72
CA ALA A 160 23.72 7.97 -16.38
C ALA A 160 23.87 8.98 -15.24
N GLU A 161 24.48 10.14 -15.48
CA GLU A 161 24.61 11.25 -14.52
C GLU A 161 23.26 11.79 -14.05
N HIS A 162 22.18 11.52 -14.73
CA HIS A 162 20.81 11.83 -14.31
C HIS A 162 20.30 10.91 -13.21
N THR A 163 20.91 9.74 -13.03
CA THR A 163 20.57 8.81 -11.94
C THR A 163 21.31 9.16 -10.65
N ARG A 164 21.01 8.49 -9.54
CA ARG A 164 21.69 8.70 -8.26
C ARG A 164 22.08 7.38 -7.60
N ARG A 165 23.28 7.41 -7.00
CA ARG A 165 23.82 6.35 -6.15
C ARG A 165 24.06 6.89 -4.75
N ILE A 166 23.47 6.28 -3.76
CA ILE A 166 23.72 6.58 -2.35
C ILE A 166 24.62 5.49 -1.81
N TYR A 167 25.86 5.86 -1.47
CA TYR A 167 26.83 4.97 -0.84
C TYR A 167 26.84 5.18 0.68
N PRO A 168 27.44 4.25 1.46
CA PRO A 168 27.59 4.42 2.91
C PRO A 168 28.28 5.72 3.33
N CYS A 169 29.23 6.22 2.56
CA CYS A 169 29.87 7.51 2.83
C CYS A 169 28.94 8.73 2.72
N HIS A 170 27.77 8.57 2.10
CA HIS A 170 26.73 9.60 2.05
C HIS A 170 25.72 9.51 3.20
N GLY A 171 25.97 8.65 4.19
CA GLY A 171 25.07 8.45 5.35
C GLY A 171 23.91 7.49 5.10
N GLY A 172 23.85 6.83 3.94
CA GLY A 172 22.88 5.77 3.62
C GLY A 172 23.47 4.37 3.77
N GLU A 173 22.70 3.34 3.43
CA GLU A 173 23.19 1.95 3.41
C GLU A 173 23.71 1.56 2.02
N GLY A 174 22.99 1.91 1.01
CA GLY A 174 23.26 1.66 -0.40
C GLY A 174 21.95 1.75 -1.15
N HIS A 175 21.91 2.58 -2.21
CA HIS A 175 20.70 2.73 -2.98
C HIS A 175 21.01 3.30 -4.37
N PHE A 176 20.28 2.83 -5.38
CA PHE A 176 20.30 3.38 -6.72
C PHE A 176 18.90 3.90 -7.06
N MET A 177 18.82 4.99 -7.82
CA MET A 177 17.56 5.57 -8.27
C MET A 177 17.69 6.11 -9.70
N ALA A 178 16.70 5.79 -10.54
CA ALA A 178 16.51 6.37 -11.86
C ALA A 178 15.07 6.86 -12.03
N LEU A 179 14.89 8.07 -12.54
CA LEU A 179 13.59 8.61 -12.90
C LEU A 179 13.45 8.61 -14.42
N LEU A 180 12.40 7.97 -14.91
CA LEU A 180 12.12 7.82 -16.34
C LEU A 180 10.75 8.41 -16.66
N GLN A 181 10.62 8.96 -17.86
CA GLN A 181 9.34 9.45 -18.38
C GLN A 181 8.98 8.72 -19.67
N LYS A 182 7.75 8.23 -19.74
CA LYS A 182 7.16 7.70 -20.97
C LYS A 182 6.69 8.87 -21.83
N ARG A 183 7.16 8.96 -23.10
CA ARG A 183 6.71 10.00 -24.03
C ARG A 183 5.22 9.88 -24.33
N GLY A 184 4.58 10.99 -24.59
CA GLY A 184 3.16 11.08 -24.95
C GLY A 184 2.52 12.35 -24.39
N ASP A 185 1.41 12.73 -24.99
CA ASP A 185 0.68 13.98 -24.72
C ASP A 185 -0.13 13.88 -23.41
N GLY A 186 0.45 13.55 -22.33
CA GLY A 186 -0.02 13.44 -20.93
C GLY A 186 -1.43 13.93 -20.53
N ALA A 187 -2.34 14.12 -21.47
CA ALA A 187 -3.75 14.34 -21.16
C ALA A 187 -4.29 13.09 -20.45
N PRO A 188 -4.94 13.23 -19.29
CA PRO A 188 -5.63 12.10 -18.67
C PRO A 188 -6.62 11.54 -19.72
N PRO A 189 -6.75 10.20 -19.85
CA PRO A 189 -7.85 9.66 -20.63
C PRO A 189 -9.14 10.29 -20.06
N GLU A 190 -9.92 10.93 -20.93
CA GLU A 190 -11.27 11.33 -20.54
C GLU A 190 -11.91 10.12 -19.88
N ALA A 191 -12.49 10.33 -18.70
CA ALA A 191 -13.13 9.28 -17.94
C ALA A 191 -14.26 8.67 -18.80
N GLU A 192 -13.90 7.73 -19.64
CA GLU A 192 -14.84 6.91 -20.38
C GLU A 192 -15.58 6.11 -19.31
N GLN A 193 -16.76 6.60 -19.00
CA GLN A 193 -17.67 5.99 -18.04
C GLN A 193 -17.73 4.50 -18.36
N ALA A 194 -17.18 3.69 -17.48
CA ALA A 194 -17.24 2.24 -17.58
C ALA A 194 -18.70 1.79 -17.63
N ARG A 195 -19.23 1.67 -18.84
CA ARG A 195 -20.51 1.00 -19.06
C ARG A 195 -20.33 -0.46 -18.70
N PRO A 196 -21.18 -1.04 -17.86
CA PRO A 196 -21.09 -2.46 -17.53
C PRO A 196 -21.31 -3.27 -18.80
N ARG A 197 -20.25 -3.92 -19.28
CA ARG A 197 -20.35 -4.91 -20.36
C ARG A 197 -21.07 -6.13 -19.79
N ALA A 198 -22.27 -6.37 -20.30
CA ALA A 198 -23.06 -7.57 -20.04
C ALA A 198 -22.22 -8.83 -20.26
N ALA A 199 -22.18 -9.70 -19.27
CA ALA A 199 -21.52 -10.99 -19.30
C ALA A 199 -22.08 -11.85 -20.43
N ARG A 200 -21.27 -12.10 -21.47
CA ARG A 200 -21.50 -13.18 -22.43
C ARG A 200 -20.82 -14.44 -21.90
N GLY A 201 -21.64 -15.43 -21.55
CA GLY A 201 -21.17 -16.70 -21.02
C GLY A 201 -20.24 -17.43 -21.99
N GLN A 202 -19.13 -17.92 -21.49
CA GLN A 202 -18.41 -19.04 -22.08
C GLN A 202 -18.24 -20.15 -21.03
N ARG A 203 -18.73 -21.31 -21.39
CA ARG A 203 -18.63 -22.56 -20.64
C ARG A 203 -17.24 -23.15 -20.80
N GLY A 204 -16.66 -23.62 -19.71
CA GLY A 204 -15.82 -24.81 -19.66
C GLY A 204 -14.32 -24.60 -19.79
N ALA A 205 -13.60 -24.46 -18.67
CA ALA A 205 -12.22 -24.95 -18.54
C ALA A 205 -12.02 -25.53 -17.14
N LYS A 206 -11.36 -26.68 -17.10
CA LYS A 206 -11.20 -27.58 -15.96
C LYS A 206 -10.44 -26.95 -14.78
N ARG A 207 -10.94 -27.22 -13.58
CA ARG A 207 -10.35 -26.89 -12.28
C ARG A 207 -8.96 -27.52 -12.12
N GLY A 208 -7.93 -26.67 -11.98
CA GLY A 208 -6.65 -27.02 -11.36
C GLY A 208 -6.70 -26.67 -9.86
N ARG A 209 -6.20 -27.58 -9.03
CA ARG A 209 -6.26 -27.52 -7.57
C ARG A 209 -5.45 -26.37 -6.98
N ASP A 210 -6.15 -25.52 -6.27
CA ASP A 210 -5.89 -24.84 -5.00
C ASP A 210 -4.48 -24.68 -4.46
N MET A 211 -4.11 -23.39 -4.34
CA MET A 211 -3.44 -22.92 -3.13
C MET A 211 -4.36 -21.89 -2.44
N ARG A 212 -4.56 -22.10 -1.14
CA ARG A 212 -5.55 -21.48 -0.29
C ARG A 212 -5.41 -19.95 -0.29
N ALA A 213 -6.29 -19.26 -1.00
CA ALA A 213 -6.69 -17.90 -0.68
C ALA A 213 -7.01 -17.82 0.82
N CYS A 214 -6.75 -16.67 1.45
CA CYS A 214 -7.26 -16.37 2.77
C CYS A 214 -8.71 -16.87 2.84
N ARG A 215 -8.95 -17.90 3.67
CA ARG A 215 -10.30 -18.42 3.87
C ARG A 215 -11.16 -17.23 4.27
N PRO A 216 -12.26 -16.97 3.57
CA PRO A 216 -13.31 -16.20 4.18
C PRO A 216 -13.64 -16.95 5.48
N VAL A 217 -13.58 -16.26 6.60
CA VAL A 217 -14.11 -16.77 7.85
C VAL A 217 -15.57 -17.12 7.50
N GLN A 218 -15.85 -18.43 7.38
CA GLN A 218 -17.22 -18.89 7.22
C GLN A 218 -17.92 -18.40 8.47
N GLY A 219 -18.79 -17.40 8.30
CA GLY A 219 -19.59 -16.85 9.36
C GLY A 219 -20.52 -17.94 9.91
N GLY A 220 -20.04 -18.64 10.95
CA GLY A 220 -20.82 -19.56 11.74
C GLY A 220 -21.81 -18.85 12.66
N ASN A 221 -22.44 -17.72 12.27
CA ASN A 221 -23.31 -16.92 13.11
C ASN A 221 -24.64 -16.49 12.46
N GLY A 222 -25.05 -17.06 11.32
CA GLY A 222 -26.39 -16.83 10.78
C GLY A 222 -26.69 -15.40 10.26
N ILE A 223 -25.69 -14.48 10.23
CA ILE A 223 -25.88 -13.10 9.78
C ILE A 223 -25.71 -13.06 8.25
N SER A 224 -26.70 -12.54 7.55
CA SER A 224 -26.63 -12.32 6.10
C SER A 224 -25.73 -11.13 5.78
N ARG A 225 -25.23 -11.10 4.53
CA ARG A 225 -24.42 -9.97 4.02
C ARG A 225 -25.21 -8.64 4.07
N ALA A 226 -26.52 -8.69 3.85
CA ALA A 226 -27.39 -7.51 3.89
C ALA A 226 -27.51 -6.96 5.32
N GLU A 227 -27.69 -7.83 6.31
CA GLU A 227 -27.73 -7.44 7.72
C GLU A 227 -26.37 -6.88 8.19
N ALA A 228 -25.25 -7.54 7.82
CA ALA A 228 -23.92 -7.08 8.14
C ALA A 228 -23.66 -5.68 7.57
N ARG A 229 -24.11 -5.43 6.34
CA ARG A 229 -24.03 -4.12 5.71
C ARG A 229 -24.88 -3.08 6.45
N ALA A 230 -26.11 -3.40 6.78
CA ALA A 230 -27.02 -2.49 7.48
C ALA A 230 -26.52 -2.09 8.87
N GLU A 231 -25.98 -3.05 9.65
CA GLU A 231 -25.35 -2.77 10.96
C GLU A 231 -24.12 -1.86 10.82
N GLY A 232 -23.26 -2.12 9.84
CA GLY A 232 -22.09 -1.32 9.59
C GLY A 232 -22.42 0.10 9.10
N GLU A 233 -23.39 0.25 8.20
CA GLU A 233 -23.88 1.56 7.75
C GLU A 233 -24.50 2.37 8.88
N ALA A 234 -25.26 1.72 9.77
CA ALA A 234 -25.81 2.38 10.96
C ALA A 234 -24.70 2.89 11.87
N PHE A 235 -23.69 2.05 12.13
CA PHE A 235 -22.51 2.43 12.90
C PHE A 235 -21.75 3.61 12.26
N LEU A 236 -21.51 3.57 10.95
CA LEU A 236 -20.84 4.67 10.27
C LEU A 236 -21.64 5.97 10.33
N ARG A 237 -22.97 5.91 10.15
CA ARG A 237 -23.82 7.12 10.29
C ARG A 237 -23.76 7.73 11.67
N GLU A 238 -23.68 6.91 12.73
CA GLU A 238 -23.61 7.35 14.11
C GLU A 238 -22.25 7.97 14.46
N TYR A 239 -21.16 7.27 14.11
CA TYR A 239 -19.82 7.64 14.59
C TYR A 239 -18.96 8.36 13.54
N PHE A 240 -19.21 8.14 12.24
CA PHE A 240 -18.38 8.62 11.12
C PHE A 240 -19.25 9.10 9.95
N PRO A 241 -20.08 10.13 10.13
CA PRO A 241 -21.06 10.54 9.09
C PRO A 241 -20.40 10.90 7.75
N GLY A 242 -19.17 11.44 7.75
CA GLY A 242 -18.43 11.71 6.52
C GLY A 242 -18.01 10.43 5.77
N ALA A 243 -17.55 9.41 6.48
CA ALA A 243 -17.17 8.13 5.88
C ALA A 243 -18.40 7.33 5.39
N ALA A 244 -19.57 7.51 6.04
CA ALA A 244 -20.82 6.88 5.62
C ALA A 244 -21.33 7.33 4.23
N GLN A 245 -20.81 8.44 3.71
CA GLN A 245 -21.16 8.97 2.38
C GLN A 245 -20.24 8.43 1.26
N LEU A 246 -19.17 7.75 1.61
CA LEU A 246 -18.24 7.15 0.65
C LEU A 246 -18.80 5.81 0.12
N PRO A 247 -18.27 5.31 -1.01
CA PRO A 247 -18.65 3.99 -1.51
C PRO A 247 -18.34 2.89 -0.47
N LEU A 248 -19.31 2.01 -0.24
CA LEU A 248 -19.20 0.92 0.74
C LEU A 248 -19.26 -0.44 0.06
N GLU A 249 -18.35 -1.33 0.45
CA GLU A 249 -18.36 -2.73 0.02
C GLU A 249 -18.44 -3.65 1.23
N CYS A 250 -19.31 -4.66 1.14
CA CYS A 250 -19.40 -5.71 2.16
C CYS A 250 -18.83 -7.02 1.61
N ARG A 251 -17.84 -7.59 2.31
CA ARG A 251 -17.21 -8.89 2.00
C ARG A 251 -17.48 -9.87 3.14
N GLY A 252 -18.41 -10.81 2.93
CA GLY A 252 -18.91 -11.64 4.01
C GLY A 252 -19.59 -10.79 5.08
N THR A 253 -19.05 -10.78 6.30
CA THR A 253 -19.53 -9.95 7.41
C THR A 253 -18.70 -8.67 7.63
N GLU A 254 -17.65 -8.44 6.84
CA GLU A 254 -16.80 -7.25 6.94
C GLU A 254 -17.29 -6.14 6.02
N LEU A 255 -17.30 -4.91 6.54
CA LEU A 255 -17.62 -3.69 5.77
C LEU A 255 -16.34 -2.90 5.50
N PHE A 256 -16.20 -2.44 4.25
CA PHE A 256 -15.09 -1.59 3.79
C PHE A 256 -15.63 -0.25 3.30
N VAL A 257 -14.93 0.82 3.65
CA VAL A 257 -15.09 2.14 3.04
C VAL A 257 -14.07 2.23 1.91
N LEU A 258 -14.56 2.30 0.68
CA LEU A 258 -13.70 2.35 -0.51
C LEU A 258 -13.20 3.78 -0.79
N PRO A 259 -12.09 3.95 -1.52
CA PRO A 259 -11.68 5.24 -2.05
C PRO A 259 -12.81 5.89 -2.86
N ARG A 260 -12.87 7.22 -2.87
CA ARG A 260 -13.92 7.97 -3.57
C ARG A 260 -13.93 7.65 -5.08
N GLU A 261 -12.77 7.54 -5.69
CA GLU A 261 -12.58 7.21 -7.12
C GLU A 261 -12.72 5.71 -7.41
N GLY A 262 -13.02 4.88 -6.39
CA GLY A 262 -13.05 3.43 -6.50
C GLY A 262 -11.67 2.79 -6.43
N CYS A 263 -11.57 1.53 -6.81
CA CYS A 263 -10.33 0.73 -6.74
C CYS A 263 -9.76 0.38 -8.12
N GLY A 264 -10.25 0.99 -9.19
CA GLY A 264 -9.84 0.66 -10.56
C GLY A 264 -10.23 -0.76 -10.97
N PRO A 265 -9.69 -1.28 -12.08
CA PRO A 265 -10.05 -2.58 -12.65
C PRO A 265 -9.36 -3.76 -11.92
N ALA A 266 -9.68 -3.95 -10.65
CA ALA A 266 -9.07 -4.99 -9.80
C ALA A 266 -9.77 -6.36 -9.88
N GLU A 267 -10.73 -6.54 -10.79
CA GLU A 267 -11.46 -7.79 -10.94
C GLU A 267 -10.53 -8.95 -11.35
N GLY A 268 -10.66 -10.08 -10.66
CA GLY A 268 -9.83 -11.27 -10.91
C GLY A 268 -8.43 -11.23 -10.28
N LEU A 269 -8.05 -10.13 -9.60
CA LEU A 269 -6.82 -10.03 -8.83
C LEU A 269 -7.00 -10.51 -7.38
N ARG A 270 -5.89 -10.93 -6.77
CA ARG A 270 -5.83 -11.24 -5.33
C ARG A 270 -5.72 -9.95 -4.53
N VAL A 271 -6.88 -9.37 -4.22
CA VAL A 271 -6.98 -8.16 -3.39
C VAL A 271 -6.85 -8.55 -1.92
N VAL A 272 -5.80 -8.07 -1.27
CA VAL A 272 -5.55 -8.23 0.17
C VAL A 272 -6.42 -7.25 0.95
N GLN A 273 -6.49 -5.99 0.46
CA GLN A 273 -7.33 -4.96 1.04
C GLN A 273 -7.68 -3.90 -0.01
N ALA A 274 -8.90 -3.37 0.06
CA ALA A 274 -9.35 -2.23 -0.72
C ALA A 274 -9.95 -1.19 0.22
N GLY A 275 -9.37 0.02 0.23
CA GLY A 275 -9.79 1.08 1.14
C GLY A 275 -9.64 0.73 2.61
N VAL A 276 -10.57 1.20 3.45
CA VAL A 276 -10.52 1.09 4.91
C VAL A 276 -11.47 0.01 5.41
N CYS A 277 -10.94 -0.99 6.12
CA CYS A 277 -11.79 -1.93 6.86
C CYS A 277 -12.50 -1.18 7.99
N ALA A 278 -13.82 -1.03 7.89
CA ALA A 278 -14.63 -0.37 8.90
C ALA A 278 -14.87 -1.26 10.13
N GLY A 279 -14.97 -2.57 9.92
CA GLY A 279 -15.26 -3.55 10.97
C GLY A 279 -16.05 -4.73 10.45
N SER A 280 -16.61 -5.51 11.35
CA SER A 280 -17.40 -6.70 11.03
C SER A 280 -18.65 -6.81 11.87
N ALA A 281 -19.73 -7.33 11.29
CA ALA A 281 -20.93 -7.70 12.01
C ALA A 281 -20.74 -9.05 12.71
N ALA A 282 -21.04 -9.12 13.99
CA ALA A 282 -20.94 -10.33 14.81
C ALA A 282 -22.04 -10.37 15.86
N ARG A 283 -22.83 -11.43 15.88
CA ARG A 283 -23.88 -11.69 16.92
C ARG A 283 -24.84 -10.52 17.13
N GLY A 284 -25.33 -9.90 16.02
CA GLY A 284 -26.30 -8.81 16.08
C GLY A 284 -25.70 -7.46 16.55
N ARG A 285 -24.39 -7.27 16.37
CA ARG A 285 -23.71 -6.00 16.65
C ARG A 285 -22.53 -5.79 15.69
N PHE A 286 -22.28 -4.55 15.34
CA PHE A 286 -21.07 -4.18 14.61
C PHE A 286 -19.87 -4.02 15.55
N VAL A 287 -18.75 -4.67 15.20
CA VAL A 287 -17.47 -4.55 15.90
C VAL A 287 -16.54 -3.76 15.00
N PRO A 288 -16.21 -2.51 15.35
CA PRO A 288 -15.38 -1.67 14.51
C PRO A 288 -13.93 -2.14 14.48
N ALA A 289 -13.23 -1.87 13.36
CA ALA A 289 -11.83 -2.18 13.18
C ALA A 289 -10.93 -1.00 13.59
N HIS A 290 -9.69 -1.32 13.98
CA HIS A 290 -8.66 -0.31 14.30
C HIS A 290 -8.39 0.62 13.11
N HIS A 291 -8.36 0.09 11.90
CA HIS A 291 -8.13 0.86 10.68
C HIS A 291 -9.13 2.00 10.50
N LEU A 292 -10.42 1.79 10.80
CA LEU A 292 -11.44 2.84 10.72
C LEU A 292 -11.08 4.06 11.57
N PHE A 293 -10.65 3.81 12.81
CA PHE A 293 -10.30 4.88 13.74
C PHE A 293 -8.94 5.53 13.40
N MET A 294 -8.00 4.80 12.84
CA MET A 294 -6.75 5.41 12.34
C MET A 294 -7.02 6.30 11.13
N ALA A 295 -7.91 5.89 10.23
CA ALA A 295 -8.21 6.60 9.00
C ALA A 295 -9.12 7.82 9.20
N TYR A 296 -10.16 7.66 10.02
CA TYR A 296 -11.22 8.67 10.18
C TYR A 296 -11.40 9.14 11.64
N GLY A 297 -10.55 8.72 12.57
CA GLY A 297 -10.69 9.00 14.00
C GLY A 297 -10.75 10.47 14.35
N ALA A 298 -10.03 11.32 13.64
CA ALA A 298 -10.10 12.78 13.83
C ALA A 298 -11.51 13.36 13.56
N GLN A 299 -12.32 12.67 12.74
CA GLN A 299 -13.69 13.04 12.37
C GLN A 299 -14.75 12.23 13.15
N CYS A 300 -14.33 11.38 14.10
CA CYS A 300 -15.25 10.59 14.92
C CYS A 300 -16.13 11.50 15.78
N ALA A 301 -17.44 11.25 15.78
CA ALA A 301 -18.40 12.02 16.58
C ALA A 301 -18.15 11.92 18.09
N ASN A 302 -17.51 10.81 18.53
CA ASN A 302 -17.15 10.59 19.93
C ASN A 302 -15.64 10.35 20.07
N ALA A 303 -14.95 11.17 20.87
CA ALA A 303 -13.49 11.07 21.00
C ALA A 303 -13.00 11.44 22.42
N GLU A 304 -12.03 10.68 22.90
CA GLU A 304 -11.17 11.07 24.02
C GLU A 304 -9.97 11.86 23.47
N ARG A 305 -9.84 13.10 23.91
CA ARG A 305 -8.84 14.04 23.40
C ARG A 305 -7.73 14.23 24.40
N LEU A 306 -6.53 13.84 24.01
CA LEU A 306 -5.29 13.93 24.79
C LEU A 306 -4.32 14.90 24.11
N THR A 307 -3.24 15.21 24.81
CA THR A 307 -2.03 15.79 24.20
C THR A 307 -0.90 14.75 24.22
N LEU A 308 0.15 14.95 23.44
CA LEU A 308 1.34 14.07 23.49
C LEU A 308 1.99 14.05 24.87
N ALA A 309 1.91 15.15 25.63
CA ALA A 309 2.46 15.27 26.98
C ALA A 309 1.55 14.66 28.07
N ASP A 310 0.29 14.33 27.75
CA ASP A 310 -0.64 13.73 28.71
C ASP A 310 -0.15 12.33 29.11
N PRO A 311 0.00 12.04 30.43
CA PRO A 311 0.41 10.70 30.89
C PRO A 311 -0.48 9.57 30.40
N ARG A 312 -1.78 9.86 30.15
CA ARG A 312 -2.74 8.90 29.60
C ARG A 312 -2.37 8.45 28.17
N THR A 313 -1.64 9.28 27.41
CA THR A 313 -1.15 8.92 26.06
C THR A 313 -0.16 7.77 26.15
N ALA A 314 0.82 7.83 27.05
CA ALA A 314 1.77 6.73 27.24
C ALA A 314 1.06 5.47 27.79
N ALA A 315 0.15 5.60 28.74
CA ALA A 315 -0.67 4.50 29.25
C ALA A 315 -1.49 3.83 28.15
N TRP A 316 -2.12 4.64 27.27
CA TRP A 316 -2.87 4.14 26.12
C TRP A 316 -2.00 3.31 25.17
N LEU A 317 -0.81 3.79 24.81
CA LEU A 317 0.12 3.08 23.92
C LEU A 317 0.67 1.78 24.52
N ARG A 318 0.71 1.65 25.86
CA ARG A 318 1.00 0.39 26.53
C ARG A 318 -0.19 -0.58 26.53
N GLY A 319 -1.38 -0.12 26.15
CA GLY A 319 -2.59 -0.94 26.11
C GLY A 319 -3.42 -0.87 27.39
N GLU A 320 -3.17 0.10 28.26
CA GLU A 320 -3.91 0.33 29.51
C GLU A 320 -5.23 1.06 29.22
N ALA A 321 -6.22 0.85 30.08
CA ALA A 321 -7.43 1.65 30.09
C ALA A 321 -7.11 3.03 30.70
N ILE A 322 -7.79 4.07 30.21
CA ILE A 322 -7.57 5.45 30.69
C ILE A 322 -8.87 6.07 31.21
N PRO A 323 -8.82 6.99 32.19
CA PRO A 323 -9.97 7.80 32.57
C PRO A 323 -10.52 8.56 31.35
N ALA A 324 -11.87 8.61 31.27
CA ALA A 324 -12.55 9.39 30.23
C ALA A 324 -12.86 10.79 30.76
N GLU A 325 -12.47 11.81 30.02
CA GLU A 325 -12.73 13.22 30.32
C GLU A 325 -13.60 13.89 29.26
N THR A 326 -13.38 13.53 27.99
CA THR A 326 -14.10 14.12 26.85
C THR A 326 -14.99 13.12 26.13
N ALA A 327 -14.69 11.81 26.18
CA ALA A 327 -15.49 10.79 25.50
C ALA A 327 -16.80 10.51 26.24
N ALA A 328 -17.91 10.48 25.50
CA ALA A 328 -19.21 9.99 25.97
C ALA A 328 -19.24 8.44 26.00
N PRO A 329 -20.22 7.82 26.71
CA PRO A 329 -20.42 6.37 26.68
C PRO A 329 -20.55 5.82 25.24
N GLY A 330 -19.91 4.68 24.99
CA GLY A 330 -19.92 4.05 23.67
C GLY A 330 -18.52 3.91 23.07
N TRP A 331 -18.45 3.69 21.74
CA TRP A 331 -17.18 3.66 21.03
C TRP A 331 -16.62 5.07 20.90
N ALA A 332 -15.33 5.22 21.11
CA ALA A 332 -14.65 6.51 21.06
C ALA A 332 -13.29 6.38 20.36
N ALA A 333 -12.98 7.34 19.50
CA ALA A 333 -11.61 7.53 19.04
C ALA A 333 -10.74 8.04 20.19
N VAL A 334 -9.48 7.67 20.24
CA VAL A 334 -8.48 8.27 21.12
C VAL A 334 -7.50 9.05 20.26
N LEU A 335 -7.42 10.35 20.53
CA LEU A 335 -6.61 11.29 19.76
C LEU A 335 -5.54 11.92 20.65
N ALA A 336 -4.33 12.13 20.11
CA ALA A 336 -3.32 12.97 20.74
C ALA A 336 -2.97 14.13 19.81
N ASP A 337 -3.12 15.37 20.28
CA ASP A 337 -2.97 16.60 19.48
C ASP A 337 -3.76 16.54 18.15
N GLY A 338 -4.94 15.90 18.18
CA GLY A 338 -5.81 15.71 17.01
C GLY A 338 -5.48 14.52 16.13
N PHE A 339 -4.36 13.82 16.33
CA PHE A 339 -3.97 12.65 15.57
C PHE A 339 -4.51 11.35 16.19
N PRO A 340 -5.10 10.44 15.38
CA PRO A 340 -5.61 9.17 15.88
C PRO A 340 -4.51 8.27 16.46
N LEU A 341 -4.71 7.79 17.68
CA LEU A 341 -3.91 6.73 18.31
C LEU A 341 -4.62 5.39 18.30
N GLY A 342 -5.90 5.35 17.95
CA GLY A 342 -6.71 4.16 17.96
C GLY A 342 -8.09 4.42 18.57
N PHE A 343 -8.66 3.39 19.20
CA PHE A 343 -10.03 3.49 19.73
C PHE A 343 -10.24 2.64 20.97
N GLY A 344 -11.27 2.98 21.70
CA GLY A 344 -11.73 2.24 22.87
C GLY A 344 -13.23 2.27 23.02
N LYS A 345 -13.71 1.64 24.08
CA LYS A 345 -15.13 1.71 24.49
C LYS A 345 -15.22 2.37 25.86
N GLN A 346 -15.83 3.55 25.89
CA GLN A 346 -16.11 4.25 27.16
C GLN A 346 -17.27 3.59 27.88
N SER A 347 -17.06 3.30 29.16
CA SER A 347 -18.06 2.76 30.07
C SER A 347 -17.64 3.05 31.54
N GLY A 348 -18.53 3.63 32.34
CA GLY A 348 -18.27 3.91 33.75
C GLY A 348 -17.12 4.91 33.99
N GLY A 349 -16.96 5.92 33.14
CA GLY A 349 -15.91 6.93 33.29
C GLY A 349 -14.51 6.48 32.83
N VAL A 350 -14.40 5.32 32.14
CA VAL A 350 -13.14 4.76 31.70
C VAL A 350 -13.24 4.37 30.21
N VAL A 351 -12.25 4.71 29.43
CA VAL A 351 -12.08 4.23 28.04
C VAL A 351 -11.28 2.92 28.08
N LYS A 352 -11.96 1.80 27.83
CA LYS A 352 -11.34 0.48 27.72
C LYS A 352 -10.53 0.39 26.42
N ASN A 353 -9.28 0.00 26.54
CA ASN A 353 -8.32 0.02 25.45
C ASN A 353 -8.57 -1.11 24.43
N HIS A 354 -8.75 -0.74 23.15
CA HIS A 354 -8.84 -1.65 22.00
C HIS A 354 -7.61 -1.53 21.06
N TYR A 355 -6.52 -0.91 21.53
CA TYR A 355 -5.28 -0.80 20.78
C TYR A 355 -4.68 -2.19 20.49
N PRO A 356 -4.30 -2.50 19.25
CA PRO A 356 -3.83 -3.83 18.86
C PRO A 356 -2.62 -4.28 19.69
N LYS A 357 -2.65 -5.50 20.21
CA LYS A 357 -1.57 -6.04 21.06
C LYS A 357 -0.19 -5.96 20.42
N GLY A 358 -0.09 -6.22 19.11
CA GLY A 358 1.18 -6.17 18.37
C GLY A 358 1.77 -4.77 18.15
N LEU A 359 1.01 -3.71 18.45
CA LEU A 359 1.45 -2.32 18.32
C LEU A 359 1.78 -1.67 19.68
N ARG A 360 1.57 -2.39 20.79
CA ARG A 360 1.76 -1.84 22.14
C ARG A 360 3.24 -1.57 22.42
N ASN A 361 3.50 -0.40 22.97
CA ASN A 361 4.83 -0.06 23.48
C ASN A 361 4.99 -0.62 24.90
N LEU A 362 5.65 -1.76 25.04
CA LEU A 362 5.85 -2.45 26.33
C LEU A 362 7.18 -2.09 26.99
N LYS A 363 7.94 -1.15 26.44
CA LYS A 363 9.23 -0.66 26.99
C LYS A 363 9.05 0.64 27.75
#